data_d06f6f1c56e982f04cd385955e18a765
#
_entry.id   d06f6f1c56e982f04cd385955e18a765
#
_cell.length_a   1.000
_cell.length_b   1.000
_cell.length_c   1.000
_cell.angle_alpha   90.00
_cell.angle_beta   90.00
_cell.angle_gamma   90.00
#
_symmetry.space_group_name_H-M   'P 1'
#
loop_
_entity.id
_entity.type
_entity.pdbx_description
1 polymer ?
#
loop_
_entity_poly.entity_id
_entity_poly.type
_entity_poly.pdbx_seq_one_letter_code
_entity_poly.pdbx_strand_id
1 'polypeptide(L)'
;MSNTKWYEDENLVNLSRKCDEVYFDQDEEGMCILVDECYRQAHDLKNTNMIRARYFYISFTIQSDLIDLKRKKSRNNYKDSIKSLKFYETDFQKSLYLARNAFELLANEMEEDNNISQNELIYMISFQWQLSVNYANFFYQNGRLVKAVEILSIFNSKNVFPMGMAQLGMKLCELACCHYDGGQRTIMLYKAYHYIKQAIESDEPFPEKAEMDNLLNYYSNNIISMLGHNYLDKAYTIRDFLYFSDDMSVEATKYWEWVAKNKLALNLLNDVFDSVEVGYDPLYLPSMSEDIKGKKVQYLFGLFNQIKQEYVSARFLAYEGFNIKEPHFSDKMVYLINTLDYPIYGIGIEKIKACYRAVYSVFDKIAFFLNEYFEIGIKKNIIGYVRLFSPDKNANDKIRILDIAENNYPLFGMWWLFKDVRNININEDGTVNKKAEYKHIDNVMTKISKVRNAMEHGYLKILDTHCKELFIDDSRLDKLAYNISFEDYEKLTLQLLKYVREAIVLLVFSVKREEEIKESHRRSDEILAPMYTDK
;
A
#
# COMPACT_ATOMS: atom_id res chain seq x y z
N MET A 1 29.71 29.67 -2.87
CA MET A 1 28.44 29.08 -2.42
C MET A 1 28.65 28.62 -1.01
N SER A 2 27.85 29.06 -0.04
CA SER A 2 28.01 28.72 1.38
C SER A 2 27.91 27.20 1.55
N ASN A 3 28.86 26.61 2.26
CA ASN A 3 28.88 25.18 2.63
C ASN A 3 27.83 24.86 3.72
N THR A 4 26.66 25.51 3.66
CA THR A 4 25.57 25.24 4.60
C THR A 4 25.00 23.86 4.30
N LYS A 5 25.02 22.97 5.27
CA LYS A 5 24.47 21.64 5.12
C LYS A 5 22.95 21.73 4.99
N TRP A 6 22.36 20.92 4.14
CA TRP A 6 20.91 20.94 3.83
C TRP A 6 20.01 20.87 5.08
N TYR A 7 20.47 20.23 6.15
CA TYR A 7 19.72 20.08 7.42
C TYR A 7 19.89 21.26 8.37
N GLU A 8 20.81 22.20 8.06
CA GLU A 8 21.05 23.46 8.77
C GLU A 8 20.52 24.67 7.98
N ASP A 9 19.80 24.45 6.88
CA ASP A 9 19.27 25.53 6.05
C ASP A 9 18.13 26.27 6.76
N GLU A 10 18.43 27.46 7.25
CA GLU A 10 17.48 28.31 7.97
C GLU A 10 16.24 28.67 7.12
N ASN A 11 16.38 28.74 5.78
CA ASN A 11 15.24 29.04 4.91
C ASN A 11 14.24 27.90 4.92
N LEU A 12 14.70 26.64 4.90
CA LEU A 12 13.83 25.46 4.99
C LEU A 12 13.13 25.36 6.35
N VAL A 13 13.85 25.70 7.44
CA VAL A 13 13.26 25.71 8.79
C VAL A 13 12.21 26.80 8.91
N ASN A 14 12.50 28.02 8.45
CA ASN A 14 11.57 29.14 8.49
C ASN A 14 10.34 28.87 7.58
N LEU A 15 10.54 28.25 6.44
CA LEU A 15 9.47 27.86 5.55
C LEU A 15 8.52 26.83 6.20
N SER A 16 9.09 25.82 6.88
CA SER A 16 8.28 24.84 7.61
C SER A 16 7.41 25.50 8.69
N ARG A 17 7.99 26.43 9.48
CA ARG A 17 7.22 27.19 10.49
C ARG A 17 6.10 28.02 9.86
N LYS A 18 6.38 28.70 8.75
CA LYS A 18 5.37 29.47 8.03
C LYS A 18 4.21 28.60 7.53
N CYS A 19 4.52 27.33 7.18
CA CYS A 19 3.46 26.38 6.79
C CYS A 19 2.55 26.04 7.95
N ASP A 20 3.11 25.83 9.14
CA ASP A 20 2.34 25.59 10.35
C ASP A 20 1.45 26.82 10.69
N GLU A 21 2.02 28.03 10.60
CA GLU A 21 1.27 29.29 10.84
C GLU A 21 0.05 29.41 9.92
N VAL A 22 0.20 29.27 8.59
CA VAL A 22 -0.93 29.39 7.66
C VAL A 22 -1.97 28.27 7.84
N TYR A 23 -1.55 27.08 8.29
CA TYR A 23 -2.48 26.00 8.63
C TYR A 23 -3.31 26.34 9.87
N PHE A 24 -2.68 26.82 10.96
CA PHE A 24 -3.38 27.24 12.18
C PHE A 24 -4.34 28.41 11.94
N ASP A 25 -3.94 29.34 11.08
CA ASP A 25 -4.77 30.47 10.67
C ASP A 25 -5.87 30.08 9.68
N GLN A 26 -5.89 28.83 9.22
CA GLN A 26 -6.81 28.31 8.19
C GLN A 26 -6.80 29.12 6.89
N ASP A 27 -5.65 29.69 6.54
CA ASP A 27 -5.42 30.50 5.34
C ASP A 27 -5.19 29.61 4.10
N GLU A 28 -6.28 29.20 3.43
CA GLU A 28 -6.20 28.34 2.23
C GLU A 28 -5.42 29.00 1.09
N GLU A 29 -5.52 30.32 0.92
CA GLU A 29 -4.81 31.04 -0.15
C GLU A 29 -3.30 31.05 0.14
N GLY A 30 -2.91 31.35 1.38
CA GLY A 30 -1.52 31.27 1.83
C GLY A 30 -0.94 29.87 1.67
N MET A 31 -1.70 28.83 2.03
CA MET A 31 -1.29 27.44 1.82
C MET A 31 -1.07 27.12 0.33
N CYS A 32 -1.97 27.53 -0.57
CA CYS A 32 -1.81 27.33 -2.01
C CYS A 32 -0.54 28.02 -2.54
N ILE A 33 -0.28 29.26 -2.13
CA ILE A 33 0.93 30.01 -2.53
C ILE A 33 2.20 29.28 -2.07
N LEU A 34 2.23 28.78 -0.83
CA LEU A 34 3.38 28.03 -0.30
C LEU A 34 3.60 26.69 -1.01
N VAL A 35 2.53 25.95 -1.33
CA VAL A 35 2.62 24.72 -2.13
C VAL A 35 3.31 25.00 -3.46
N ASP A 36 2.90 26.05 -4.17
CA ASP A 36 3.43 26.38 -5.50
C ASP A 36 4.86 26.96 -5.42
N GLU A 37 5.20 27.68 -4.34
CA GLU A 37 6.57 28.13 -4.09
C GLU A 37 7.50 26.94 -3.85
N CYS A 38 7.16 26.05 -2.92
CA CYS A 38 7.90 24.82 -2.64
C CYS A 38 8.02 23.94 -3.89
N TYR A 39 6.95 23.80 -4.66
CA TYR A 39 6.95 23.04 -5.91
C TYR A 39 7.97 23.56 -6.91
N ARG A 40 8.03 24.89 -7.10
CA ARG A 40 9.03 25.52 -7.99
C ARG A 40 10.45 25.30 -7.52
N GLN A 41 10.73 25.47 -6.21
CA GLN A 41 12.06 25.25 -5.63
C GLN A 41 12.48 23.77 -5.71
N ALA A 42 11.56 22.83 -5.53
CA ALA A 42 11.81 21.40 -5.67
C ALA A 42 12.22 21.00 -7.10
N HIS A 43 11.79 21.74 -8.12
CA HIS A 43 12.15 21.50 -9.52
C HIS A 43 13.35 22.32 -10.00
N ASP A 44 13.87 23.25 -9.20
CA ASP A 44 15.07 24.02 -9.58
C ASP A 44 16.32 23.12 -9.43
N LEU A 45 16.93 22.79 -10.58
CA LEU A 45 18.13 21.95 -10.66
C LEU A 45 19.39 22.63 -10.07
N LYS A 46 19.32 23.89 -9.67
CA LYS A 46 20.40 24.56 -8.94
C LYS A 46 20.46 24.10 -7.49
N ASN A 47 19.36 23.60 -6.96
CA ASN A 47 19.29 23.03 -5.62
C ASN A 47 19.85 21.59 -5.62
N THR A 48 20.53 21.20 -4.53
CA THR A 48 20.97 19.81 -4.33
C THR A 48 19.78 18.86 -4.20
N ASN A 49 19.99 17.58 -4.43
CA ASN A 49 18.92 16.58 -4.32
C ASN A 49 18.25 16.60 -2.95
N MET A 50 19.03 16.74 -1.86
CA MET A 50 18.49 16.82 -0.50
C MET A 50 17.66 18.07 -0.24
N ILE A 51 18.08 19.23 -0.74
CA ILE A 51 17.28 20.48 -0.65
C ILE A 51 15.98 20.32 -1.46
N ARG A 52 16.05 19.76 -2.65
CA ARG A 52 14.85 19.47 -3.48
C ARG A 52 13.92 18.49 -2.80
N ALA A 53 14.46 17.42 -2.19
CA ALA A 53 13.67 16.44 -1.43
C ALA A 53 12.92 17.11 -0.25
N ARG A 54 13.57 18.03 0.45
CA ARG A 54 12.95 18.80 1.54
C ARG A 54 11.83 19.72 1.03
N TYR A 55 12.02 20.41 -0.09
CA TYR A 55 10.97 21.22 -0.70
C TYR A 55 9.78 20.36 -1.17
N PHE A 56 10.02 19.20 -1.76
CA PHE A 56 8.96 18.24 -2.10
C PHE A 56 8.19 17.78 -0.86
N TYR A 57 8.89 17.48 0.23
CA TYR A 57 8.28 17.06 1.49
C TYR A 57 7.42 18.17 2.10
N ILE A 58 7.93 19.40 2.18
CA ILE A 58 7.18 20.55 2.71
C ILE A 58 5.92 20.79 1.85
N SER A 59 6.07 20.81 0.52
CA SER A 59 4.94 20.95 -0.39
C SER A 59 3.90 19.83 -0.22
N PHE A 60 4.35 18.59 0.00
CA PHE A 60 3.49 17.44 0.28
C PHE A 60 2.70 17.63 1.58
N THR A 61 3.35 18.05 2.66
CA THR A 61 2.72 18.26 3.96
C THR A 61 1.63 19.32 3.85
N ILE A 62 1.95 20.50 3.32
CA ILE A 62 0.98 21.59 3.15
C ILE A 62 -0.19 21.16 2.25
N GLN A 63 0.08 20.45 1.14
CA GLN A 63 -0.97 19.97 0.24
C GLN A 63 -1.90 19.00 0.95
N SER A 64 -1.37 18.14 1.82
CA SER A 64 -2.16 17.20 2.63
C SER A 64 -3.01 17.92 3.67
N ASP A 65 -2.45 18.93 4.32
CA ASP A 65 -3.15 19.76 5.31
C ASP A 65 -4.25 20.61 4.65
N LEU A 66 -4.00 21.13 3.46
CA LEU A 66 -5.00 21.85 2.66
C LEU A 66 -6.20 20.96 2.31
N ILE A 67 -5.95 19.70 1.94
CA ILE A 67 -7.01 18.72 1.69
C ILE A 67 -7.82 18.49 2.98
N ASP A 68 -7.16 18.29 4.11
CA ASP A 68 -7.84 18.08 5.39
C ASP A 68 -8.66 19.30 5.82
N LEU A 69 -8.14 20.51 5.66
CA LEU A 69 -8.84 21.75 5.94
C LEU A 69 -10.09 21.90 5.06
N LYS A 70 -9.98 21.69 3.75
CA LYS A 70 -11.10 21.71 2.81
C LYS A 70 -12.17 20.67 3.19
N ARG A 71 -11.75 19.47 3.60
CA ARG A 71 -12.66 18.41 4.07
C ARG A 71 -13.37 18.80 5.36
N LYS A 72 -12.67 19.37 6.34
CA LYS A 72 -13.27 19.86 7.59
C LYS A 72 -14.34 20.93 7.33
N LYS A 73 -14.08 21.86 6.43
CA LYS A 73 -15.04 22.90 6.03
C LYS A 73 -16.25 22.34 5.29
N SER A 74 -16.06 21.32 4.44
CA SER A 74 -17.17 20.68 3.73
C SER A 74 -18.05 19.81 4.62
N ARG A 75 -17.53 19.27 5.73
CA ARG A 75 -18.27 18.48 6.73
C ARG A 75 -19.39 19.26 7.40
N ASN A 76 -19.24 20.56 7.57
CA ASN A 76 -20.29 21.40 8.15
C ASN A 76 -21.51 21.56 7.23
N ASN A 77 -21.43 21.18 5.95
CA ASN A 77 -22.49 21.35 4.95
C ASN A 77 -22.98 20.06 4.28
N TYR A 78 -22.25 18.93 4.38
CA TYR A 78 -22.63 17.67 3.73
C TYR A 78 -22.20 16.45 4.54
N LYS A 79 -23.06 15.43 4.57
CA LYS A 79 -22.74 14.10 5.12
C LYS A 79 -21.43 13.60 4.47
N ASP A 80 -20.57 12.99 5.28
CA ASP A 80 -19.30 12.36 4.89
C ASP A 80 -19.50 11.32 3.77
N SER A 81 -19.63 11.75 2.54
CA SER A 81 -19.78 10.84 1.44
C SER A 81 -18.46 10.73 0.66
N ILE A 82 -18.18 9.53 0.19
CA ILE A 82 -17.08 9.27 -0.78
C ILE A 82 -17.18 10.22 -1.99
N LYS A 83 -18.38 10.70 -2.32
CA LYS A 83 -18.60 11.70 -3.38
C LYS A 83 -17.84 12.99 -3.13
N SER A 84 -17.77 13.47 -1.87
CA SER A 84 -17.00 14.68 -1.54
C SER A 84 -15.49 14.48 -1.74
N LEU A 85 -14.97 13.26 -1.50
CA LEU A 85 -13.55 12.94 -1.66
C LEU A 85 -13.11 12.93 -3.14
N LYS A 86 -14.04 12.69 -4.07
CA LYS A 86 -13.78 12.72 -5.50
C LYS A 86 -13.42 14.12 -6.01
N PHE A 87 -13.91 15.16 -5.36
CA PHE A 87 -13.56 16.55 -5.69
C PHE A 87 -12.08 16.88 -5.46
N TYR A 88 -11.41 16.13 -4.58
CA TYR A 88 -10.01 16.35 -4.24
C TYR A 88 -9.06 15.39 -4.99
N GLU A 89 -9.53 14.70 -6.03
CA GLU A 89 -8.73 13.70 -6.75
C GLU A 89 -7.41 14.29 -7.26
N THR A 90 -7.44 15.46 -7.89
CA THR A 90 -6.25 16.14 -8.40
C THR A 90 -5.30 16.52 -7.28
N ASP A 91 -5.82 17.03 -6.16
CA ASP A 91 -5.04 17.39 -4.98
C ASP A 91 -4.36 16.17 -4.36
N PHE A 92 -5.08 15.04 -4.26
CA PHE A 92 -4.52 13.77 -3.81
C PHE A 92 -3.40 13.25 -4.73
N GLN A 93 -3.59 13.34 -6.03
CA GLN A 93 -2.55 12.93 -6.99
C GLN A 93 -1.31 13.83 -6.89
N LYS A 94 -1.47 15.13 -6.72
CA LYS A 94 -0.38 16.07 -6.46
C LYS A 94 0.38 15.70 -5.20
N SER A 95 -0.32 15.39 -4.11
CA SER A 95 0.30 14.95 -2.85
C SER A 95 1.13 13.68 -3.02
N LEU A 96 0.61 12.65 -3.71
CA LEU A 96 1.35 11.42 -4.00
C LEU A 96 2.61 11.68 -4.82
N TYR A 97 2.50 12.51 -5.85
CA TYR A 97 3.64 12.90 -6.69
C TYR A 97 4.74 13.56 -5.83
N LEU A 98 4.37 14.54 -4.99
CA LEU A 98 5.31 15.27 -4.14
C LEU A 98 6.03 14.33 -3.16
N ALA A 99 5.29 13.47 -2.46
CA ALA A 99 5.86 12.52 -1.51
C ALA A 99 6.83 11.53 -2.18
N ARG A 100 6.44 10.98 -3.33
CA ARG A 100 7.24 9.98 -4.06
C ARG A 100 8.54 10.57 -4.62
N ASN A 101 8.51 11.81 -5.10
CA ASN A 101 9.73 12.51 -5.52
C ASN A 101 10.66 12.78 -4.33
N ALA A 102 10.12 13.13 -3.16
CA ALA A 102 10.92 13.27 -1.95
C ALA A 102 11.62 11.96 -1.57
N PHE A 103 10.90 10.82 -1.61
CA PHE A 103 11.48 9.50 -1.35
C PHE A 103 12.53 9.10 -2.39
N GLU A 104 12.27 9.34 -3.68
CA GLU A 104 13.19 8.98 -4.77
C GLU A 104 14.51 9.73 -4.65
N LEU A 105 14.46 11.05 -4.44
CA LEU A 105 15.66 11.86 -4.25
C LEU A 105 16.46 11.47 -3.01
N LEU A 106 15.77 11.19 -1.90
CA LEU A 106 16.40 10.74 -0.66
C LEU A 106 17.08 9.37 -0.84
N ALA A 107 16.39 8.43 -1.49
CA ALA A 107 16.93 7.09 -1.74
C ALA A 107 18.17 7.13 -2.66
N ASN A 108 18.11 7.91 -3.74
CA ASN A 108 19.24 8.09 -4.65
C ASN A 108 20.46 8.65 -3.92
N GLU A 109 20.29 9.66 -3.08
CA GLU A 109 21.40 10.25 -2.31
C GLU A 109 21.99 9.24 -1.32
N MET A 110 21.17 8.42 -0.67
CA MET A 110 21.65 7.37 0.25
C MET A 110 22.39 6.23 -0.46
N GLU A 111 22.10 5.98 -1.75
CA GLU A 111 22.74 4.91 -2.55
C GLU A 111 24.00 5.38 -3.28
N GLU A 112 24.04 6.64 -3.75
CA GLU A 112 25.09 7.15 -4.63
C GLU A 112 26.31 7.69 -3.89
N ASP A 113 26.17 8.23 -2.66
CA ASP A 113 27.27 8.85 -1.94
C ASP A 113 27.96 7.92 -0.93
N ASN A 114 29.11 7.37 -1.32
CA ASN A 114 29.97 6.56 -0.44
C ASN A 114 30.69 7.37 0.66
N ASN A 115 30.53 8.71 0.69
CA ASN A 115 31.24 9.61 1.60
C ASN A 115 30.31 10.34 2.60
N ILE A 116 29.07 9.88 2.76
CA ILE A 116 28.11 10.45 3.71
C ILE A 116 28.69 10.43 5.13
N SER A 117 28.74 11.57 5.78
CA SER A 117 29.15 11.64 7.19
C SER A 117 28.12 10.96 8.10
N GLN A 118 28.56 10.42 9.24
CA GLN A 118 27.66 9.77 10.19
C GLN A 118 26.52 10.70 10.66
N ASN A 119 26.82 11.99 10.89
CA ASN A 119 25.81 12.97 11.27
C ASN A 119 24.77 13.19 10.15
N GLU A 120 25.23 13.31 8.92
CA GLU A 120 24.35 13.49 7.77
C GLU A 120 23.43 12.28 7.56
N LEU A 121 23.97 11.07 7.71
CA LEU A 121 23.17 9.84 7.66
C LEU A 121 22.07 9.83 8.74
N ILE A 122 22.35 10.28 9.96
CA ILE A 122 21.35 10.41 11.03
C ILE A 122 20.22 11.36 10.61
N TYR A 123 20.56 12.53 10.04
CA TYR A 123 19.56 13.48 9.55
C TYR A 123 18.74 12.93 8.38
N MET A 124 19.36 12.18 7.44
CA MET A 124 18.66 11.53 6.34
C MET A 124 17.69 10.47 6.84
N ILE A 125 18.09 9.64 7.81
CA ILE A 125 17.21 8.65 8.45
C ILE A 125 16.05 9.34 9.18
N SER A 126 16.31 10.38 9.94
CA SER A 126 15.26 11.16 10.63
C SER A 126 14.28 11.77 9.63
N PHE A 127 14.77 12.28 8.51
CA PHE A 127 13.94 12.80 7.43
C PHE A 127 13.09 11.70 6.78
N GLN A 128 13.67 10.53 6.51
CA GLN A 128 12.95 9.37 6.00
C GLN A 128 11.80 8.96 6.95
N TRP A 129 12.02 9.00 8.25
CA TRP A 129 11.01 8.67 9.24
C TRP A 129 9.85 9.68 9.24
N GLN A 130 10.14 10.98 9.23
CA GLN A 130 9.13 12.03 9.14
C GLN A 130 8.28 11.88 7.86
N LEU A 131 8.95 11.70 6.72
CA LEU A 131 8.27 11.50 5.44
C LEU A 131 7.41 10.23 5.46
N SER A 132 7.90 9.12 6.05
CA SER A 132 7.15 7.87 6.18
C SER A 132 5.89 8.02 7.02
N VAL A 133 5.96 8.75 8.13
CA VAL A 133 4.80 9.02 8.99
C VAL A 133 3.73 9.81 8.23
N ASN A 134 4.11 10.92 7.59
CA ASN A 134 3.15 11.75 6.86
C ASN A 134 2.57 11.01 5.64
N TYR A 135 3.39 10.21 4.96
CA TYR A 135 2.94 9.39 3.83
C TYR A 135 1.97 8.30 4.25
N ALA A 136 2.20 7.64 5.39
CA ALA A 136 1.28 6.67 5.95
C ALA A 136 -0.05 7.31 6.37
N ASN A 137 -0.01 8.48 7.00
CA ASN A 137 -1.22 9.23 7.35
C ASN A 137 -2.04 9.59 6.10
N PHE A 138 -1.36 9.97 5.03
CA PHE A 138 -1.99 10.25 3.75
C PHE A 138 -2.68 9.01 3.15
N PHE A 139 -2.05 7.82 3.18
CA PHE A 139 -2.70 6.58 2.75
C PHE A 139 -3.89 6.20 3.63
N TYR A 140 -3.78 6.38 4.94
CA TYR A 140 -4.89 6.17 5.85
C TYR A 140 -6.11 7.04 5.48
N GLN A 141 -5.90 8.33 5.21
CA GLN A 141 -6.95 9.24 4.78
C GLN A 141 -7.63 8.84 3.47
N ASN A 142 -6.97 8.04 2.65
CA ASN A 142 -7.46 7.52 1.37
C ASN A 142 -8.11 6.13 1.47
N GLY A 143 -8.32 5.61 2.67
CA GLY A 143 -8.89 4.27 2.87
C GLY A 143 -7.91 3.12 2.66
N ARG A 144 -6.62 3.40 2.42
CA ARG A 144 -5.56 2.39 2.25
C ARG A 144 -4.85 2.10 3.58
N LEU A 145 -5.64 1.67 4.55
CA LEU A 145 -5.17 1.44 5.93
C LEU A 145 -4.08 0.35 6.01
N VAL A 146 -4.21 -0.72 5.22
CA VAL A 146 -3.19 -1.79 5.16
C VAL A 146 -1.85 -1.22 4.70
N LYS A 147 -1.85 -0.38 3.67
CA LYS A 147 -0.64 0.28 3.18
C LYS A 147 -0.04 1.24 4.19
N ALA A 148 -0.88 1.96 4.92
CA ALA A 148 -0.42 2.84 6.00
C ALA A 148 0.31 2.04 7.10
N VAL A 149 -0.23 0.91 7.55
CA VAL A 149 0.42 0.03 8.53
C VAL A 149 1.70 -0.59 7.96
N GLU A 150 1.71 -1.03 6.70
CA GLU A 150 2.93 -1.54 6.03
C GLU A 150 4.05 -0.49 6.06
N ILE A 151 3.78 0.77 5.71
CA ILE A 151 4.77 1.85 5.74
C ILE A 151 5.29 2.09 7.16
N LEU A 152 4.41 2.10 8.16
CA LEU A 152 4.77 2.32 9.55
C LEU A 152 5.45 1.11 10.21
N SER A 153 5.42 -0.06 9.59
CA SER A 153 6.04 -1.28 10.14
C SER A 153 7.56 -1.16 10.32
N ILE A 154 8.22 -0.20 9.68
CA ILE A 154 9.64 0.14 9.93
C ILE A 154 9.90 0.51 11.40
N PHE A 155 8.90 1.03 12.11
CA PHE A 155 8.98 1.38 13.54
C PHE A 155 8.69 0.18 14.47
N ASN A 156 8.42 -1.00 13.94
CA ASN A 156 8.25 -2.24 14.71
C ASN A 156 9.55 -2.76 15.32
N SER A 157 10.70 -2.40 14.77
CA SER A 157 12.02 -2.73 15.30
C SER A 157 12.44 -1.73 16.38
N LYS A 158 13.48 -2.05 17.16
CA LYS A 158 14.00 -1.27 18.31
C LYS A 158 14.41 0.19 18.02
N ASN A 159 14.03 0.74 16.90
CA ASN A 159 14.31 2.13 16.54
C ASN A 159 13.33 3.04 17.27
N VAL A 160 13.87 3.84 18.16
CA VAL A 160 13.09 4.77 18.99
C VAL A 160 12.76 6.02 18.18
N PHE A 161 11.62 6.03 17.52
CA PHE A 161 11.00 7.24 16.97
C PHE A 161 9.57 7.32 17.51
N PRO A 162 9.33 8.04 18.62
CA PRO A 162 8.08 8.02 19.35
C PRO A 162 6.87 8.38 18.49
N MET A 163 6.97 9.38 17.61
CA MET A 163 5.92 9.76 16.67
C MET A 163 5.55 8.60 15.73
N GLY A 164 6.56 7.90 15.19
CA GLY A 164 6.33 6.73 14.31
C GLY A 164 5.64 5.59 15.06
N MET A 165 6.05 5.33 16.30
CA MET A 165 5.43 4.31 17.15
C MET A 165 3.98 4.67 17.52
N ALA A 166 3.73 5.94 17.86
CA ALA A 166 2.39 6.46 18.14
C ALA A 166 1.46 6.23 16.93
N GLN A 167 1.91 6.63 15.74
CA GLN A 167 1.13 6.46 14.52
C GLN A 167 0.91 4.98 14.17
N LEU A 168 1.94 4.13 14.33
CA LEU A 168 1.79 2.68 14.12
C LEU A 168 0.73 2.10 15.08
N GLY A 169 0.80 2.44 16.36
CA GLY A 169 -0.15 1.98 17.36
C GLY A 169 -1.59 2.40 17.03
N MET A 170 -1.82 3.65 16.70
CA MET A 170 -3.14 4.16 16.32
C MET A 170 -3.68 3.47 15.05
N LYS A 171 -2.87 3.41 13.97
CA LYS A 171 -3.31 2.77 12.72
C LYS A 171 -3.54 1.27 12.87
N LEU A 172 -2.76 0.60 13.74
CA LEU A 172 -2.96 -0.82 14.05
C LEU A 172 -4.26 -1.04 14.85
N CYS A 173 -4.60 -0.13 15.77
CA CYS A 173 -5.89 -0.15 16.47
C CYS A 173 -7.06 -0.03 15.48
N GLU A 174 -6.99 0.93 14.54
CA GLU A 174 -7.99 1.10 13.49
C GLU A 174 -8.11 -0.14 12.58
N LEU A 175 -6.97 -0.73 12.19
CA LEU A 175 -6.93 -1.96 11.41
C LEU A 175 -7.58 -3.12 12.16
N ALA A 176 -7.30 -3.25 13.47
CA ALA A 176 -7.91 -4.24 14.33
C ALA A 176 -9.45 -4.08 14.39
N CYS A 177 -9.95 -2.83 14.43
CA CYS A 177 -11.38 -2.55 14.40
C CYS A 177 -12.03 -2.93 13.06
N CYS A 178 -11.28 -2.85 11.95
CA CYS A 178 -11.76 -3.33 10.66
C CYS A 178 -11.75 -4.87 10.54
N HIS A 179 -11.05 -5.59 11.43
CA HIS A 179 -10.94 -7.04 11.35
C HIS A 179 -12.15 -7.74 11.97
N TYR A 180 -12.65 -8.79 11.31
CA TYR A 180 -13.79 -9.58 11.80
C TYR A 180 -13.38 -10.76 12.69
N ASP A 181 -12.13 -11.26 12.56
CA ASP A 181 -11.59 -12.34 13.41
C ASP A 181 -11.20 -11.80 14.79
N GLY A 182 -11.91 -12.26 15.82
CA GLY A 182 -11.71 -11.79 17.21
C GLY A 182 -10.33 -12.13 17.77
N GLY A 183 -9.73 -13.25 17.37
CA GLY A 183 -8.39 -13.66 17.81
C GLY A 183 -7.32 -12.74 17.24
N GLN A 184 -7.31 -12.53 15.93
CA GLN A 184 -6.36 -11.63 15.29
C GLN A 184 -6.54 -10.17 15.75
N ARG A 185 -7.80 -9.73 15.91
CA ARG A 185 -8.12 -8.42 16.45
C ARG A 185 -7.51 -8.21 17.84
N THR A 186 -7.61 -9.20 18.73
CA THR A 186 -7.04 -9.15 20.09
C THR A 186 -5.52 -8.98 20.06
N ILE A 187 -4.83 -9.74 19.21
CA ILE A 187 -3.37 -9.66 19.05
C ILE A 187 -2.95 -8.29 18.51
N MET A 188 -3.67 -7.77 17.52
CA MET A 188 -3.40 -6.43 16.98
C MET A 188 -3.59 -5.33 18.03
N LEU A 189 -4.68 -5.40 18.82
CA LEU A 189 -4.96 -4.44 19.90
C LEU A 189 -3.91 -4.53 21.00
N TYR A 190 -3.45 -5.74 21.36
CA TYR A 190 -2.35 -5.93 22.29
C TYR A 190 -1.07 -5.21 21.80
N LYS A 191 -0.69 -5.41 20.54
CA LYS A 191 0.47 -4.74 19.96
C LYS A 191 0.29 -3.22 19.86
N ALA A 192 -0.89 -2.76 19.44
CA ALA A 192 -1.23 -1.35 19.36
C ALA A 192 -1.04 -0.66 20.72
N TYR A 193 -1.54 -1.28 21.80
CA TYR A 193 -1.36 -0.78 23.16
C TYR A 193 0.11 -0.59 23.52
N HIS A 194 0.96 -1.59 23.25
CA HIS A 194 2.38 -1.51 23.58
C HIS A 194 3.12 -0.42 22.79
N TYR A 195 2.81 -0.22 21.51
CA TYR A 195 3.39 0.89 20.74
C TYR A 195 2.95 2.25 21.28
N ILE A 196 1.66 2.40 21.60
CA ILE A 196 1.11 3.63 22.19
C ILE A 196 1.76 3.90 23.55
N LYS A 197 1.86 2.89 24.41
CA LYS A 197 2.50 3.01 25.72
C LYS A 197 3.96 3.44 25.61
N GLN A 198 4.74 2.82 24.73
CA GLN A 198 6.14 3.19 24.50
C GLN A 198 6.28 4.62 23.97
N ALA A 199 5.35 5.09 23.14
CA ALA A 199 5.36 6.47 22.65
C ALA A 199 5.05 7.49 23.77
N ILE A 200 4.09 7.18 24.65
CA ILE A 200 3.75 8.04 25.81
C ILE A 200 4.92 8.12 26.81
N GLU A 201 5.53 6.96 27.12
CA GLU A 201 6.62 6.84 28.09
C GLU A 201 7.98 7.36 27.57
N SER A 202 8.04 7.76 26.31
CA SER A 202 9.29 8.30 25.73
C SER A 202 9.61 9.69 26.26
N ASP A 203 10.85 9.90 26.67
CA ASP A 203 11.39 11.20 27.08
C ASP A 203 11.76 12.08 25.89
N GLU A 204 11.77 11.54 24.66
CA GLU A 204 12.12 12.32 23.48
C GLU A 204 11.01 13.34 23.16
N PRO A 205 11.36 14.64 23.06
CA PRO A 205 10.38 15.65 22.70
C PRO A 205 10.02 15.53 21.21
N PHE A 206 8.72 15.59 20.90
CA PHE A 206 8.24 15.78 19.55
C PHE A 206 7.19 16.90 19.54
N PRO A 207 6.98 17.57 18.40
CA PRO A 207 5.99 18.63 18.28
C PRO A 207 4.61 18.16 18.74
N GLU A 208 3.87 19.03 19.43
CA GLU A 208 2.48 18.78 19.88
C GLU A 208 2.33 17.55 20.82
N LYS A 209 3.39 17.20 21.57
CA LYS A 209 3.39 16.00 22.43
C LYS A 209 2.17 15.97 23.36
N ALA A 210 1.80 17.09 23.97
CA ALA A 210 0.68 17.15 24.93
C ALA A 210 -0.68 16.82 24.28
N GLU A 211 -0.92 17.29 23.04
CA GLU A 211 -2.14 16.98 22.30
C GLU A 211 -2.14 15.53 21.83
N MET A 212 -0.99 15.04 21.38
CA MET A 212 -0.80 13.66 20.99
C MET A 212 -0.98 12.72 22.18
N ASP A 213 -0.44 13.05 23.36
CA ASP A 213 -0.61 12.24 24.57
C ASP A 213 -2.09 12.10 24.97
N ASN A 214 -2.90 13.16 24.81
CA ASN A 214 -4.35 13.08 25.04
C ASN A 214 -5.03 12.08 24.07
N LEU A 215 -4.65 12.13 22.80
CA LEU A 215 -5.18 11.21 21.78
C LEU A 215 -4.70 9.76 22.03
N LEU A 216 -3.43 9.57 22.36
CA LEU A 216 -2.87 8.26 22.68
C LEU A 216 -3.50 7.64 23.94
N ASN A 217 -3.75 8.48 24.96
CA ASN A 217 -4.47 8.04 26.17
C ASN A 217 -5.91 7.62 25.83
N TYR A 218 -6.59 8.31 24.92
CA TYR A 218 -7.92 7.90 24.44
C TYR A 218 -7.88 6.51 23.79
N TYR A 219 -6.93 6.25 22.87
CA TYR A 219 -6.76 4.93 22.25
C TYR A 219 -6.39 3.87 23.28
N SER A 220 -5.44 4.16 24.17
CA SER A 220 -5.01 3.27 25.25
C SER A 220 -6.17 2.84 26.14
N ASN A 221 -6.98 3.81 26.62
CA ASN A 221 -8.13 3.55 27.47
C ASN A 221 -9.19 2.70 26.76
N ASN A 222 -9.43 2.93 25.48
CA ASN A 222 -10.32 2.08 24.69
C ASN A 222 -9.83 0.64 24.59
N ILE A 223 -8.53 0.43 24.35
CA ILE A 223 -7.95 -0.93 24.33
C ILE A 223 -8.02 -1.58 25.71
N ILE A 224 -7.72 -0.85 26.77
CA ILE A 224 -7.83 -1.34 28.16
C ILE A 224 -9.27 -1.75 28.45
N SER A 225 -10.27 -1.00 28.02
CA SER A 225 -11.68 -1.35 28.20
C SER A 225 -12.08 -2.65 27.49
N MET A 226 -11.43 -2.98 26.37
CA MET A 226 -11.69 -4.19 25.59
C MET A 226 -10.96 -5.42 26.13
N LEU A 227 -9.71 -5.28 26.56
CA LEU A 227 -8.83 -6.39 26.88
C LEU A 227 -8.53 -6.54 28.39
N GLY A 228 -8.63 -5.45 29.15
CA GLY A 228 -8.31 -5.39 30.58
C GLY A 228 -6.81 -5.28 30.88
N HIS A 229 -6.47 -4.61 31.97
CA HIS A 229 -5.08 -4.41 32.43
C HIS A 229 -4.33 -5.72 32.63
N ASN A 230 -4.94 -6.70 33.32
CA ASN A 230 -4.31 -7.98 33.62
C ASN A 230 -3.84 -8.74 32.37
N TYR A 231 -4.50 -8.53 31.23
CA TYR A 231 -4.10 -9.12 29.95
C TYR A 231 -2.95 -8.33 29.32
N LEU A 232 -3.04 -7.01 29.34
CA LEU A 232 -2.08 -6.12 28.69
C LEU A 232 -0.73 -6.03 29.42
N ASP A 233 -0.71 -6.25 30.74
CA ASP A 233 0.52 -6.21 31.54
C ASP A 233 1.40 -7.48 31.39
N LYS A 234 0.87 -8.54 30.78
CA LYS A 234 1.64 -9.75 30.50
C LYS A 234 2.48 -9.59 29.23
N ALA A 235 3.71 -10.08 29.28
CA ALA A 235 4.57 -10.16 28.10
C ALA A 235 4.24 -11.41 27.29
N TYR A 236 3.55 -11.24 26.17
CA TYR A 236 3.23 -12.33 25.25
C TYR A 236 4.17 -12.31 24.03
N THR A 237 4.59 -13.51 23.63
CA THR A 237 5.23 -13.76 22.33
C THR A 237 4.17 -14.15 21.30
N ILE A 238 4.54 -14.17 20.01
CA ILE A 238 3.60 -14.62 18.97
C ILE A 238 3.16 -16.08 19.18
N ARG A 239 4.01 -16.93 19.74
CA ARG A 239 3.71 -18.34 20.04
C ARG A 239 2.71 -18.53 21.16
N ASP A 240 2.56 -17.55 22.04
CA ASP A 240 1.51 -17.56 23.08
C ASP A 240 0.11 -17.32 22.49
N PHE A 241 0.06 -16.70 21.32
CA PHE A 241 -1.19 -16.37 20.62
C PHE A 241 -1.57 -17.39 19.54
N LEU A 242 -0.57 -17.95 18.85
CA LEU A 242 -0.78 -18.78 17.68
C LEU A 242 -0.17 -20.17 17.91
N TYR A 243 -0.99 -21.19 17.70
CA TYR A 243 -0.48 -22.54 17.63
C TYR A 243 0.32 -22.70 16.33
N PHE A 244 1.57 -23.12 16.48
CA PHE A 244 2.46 -23.43 15.37
C PHE A 244 2.96 -24.86 15.54
N SER A 245 2.82 -25.68 14.49
CA SER A 245 3.34 -27.05 14.53
C SER A 245 4.84 -27.04 14.28
N ASP A 246 5.61 -27.59 15.23
CA ASP A 246 7.06 -27.77 15.06
C ASP A 246 7.40 -28.92 14.08
N ASP A 247 6.40 -29.67 13.59
CA ASP A 247 6.55 -30.80 12.66
C ASP A 247 6.63 -30.39 11.19
N MET A 248 6.84 -29.12 10.87
CA MET A 248 6.99 -28.67 9.48
C MET A 248 8.31 -29.15 8.88
N SER A 249 8.25 -29.54 7.60
CA SER A 249 9.47 -29.84 6.84
C SER A 249 10.36 -28.58 6.71
N VAL A 250 11.68 -28.80 6.60
CA VAL A 250 12.64 -27.69 6.39
C VAL A 250 12.28 -26.83 5.17
N GLU A 251 11.77 -27.46 4.12
CA GLU A 251 11.34 -26.76 2.89
C GLU A 251 10.11 -25.89 3.14
N ALA A 252 9.12 -26.42 3.84
CA ALA A 252 7.92 -25.66 4.21
C ALA A 252 8.27 -24.46 5.11
N THR A 253 9.14 -24.67 6.12
CA THR A 253 9.61 -23.60 7.01
C THR A 253 10.28 -22.47 6.21
N LYS A 254 11.20 -22.78 5.29
CA LYS A 254 11.87 -21.79 4.44
C LYS A 254 10.88 -20.99 3.58
N TYR A 255 9.86 -21.66 3.04
CA TYR A 255 8.83 -20.99 2.26
C TYR A 255 8.01 -20.02 3.12
N TRP A 256 7.54 -20.45 4.29
CA TRP A 256 6.73 -19.59 5.16
C TRP A 256 7.54 -18.45 5.78
N GLU A 257 8.82 -18.67 6.09
CA GLU A 257 9.75 -17.60 6.48
C GLU A 257 9.90 -16.56 5.36
N TRP A 258 10.08 -17.01 4.12
CA TRP A 258 10.16 -16.12 2.96
C TRP A 258 8.85 -15.32 2.77
N VAL A 259 7.70 -15.97 2.92
CA VAL A 259 6.38 -15.32 2.85
C VAL A 259 6.25 -14.26 3.93
N ALA A 260 6.57 -14.59 5.18
CA ALA A 260 6.47 -13.67 6.31
C ALA A 260 7.43 -12.48 6.17
N LYS A 261 8.68 -12.73 5.82
CA LYS A 261 9.71 -11.70 5.61
C LYS A 261 9.32 -10.70 4.51
N ASN A 262 8.71 -11.17 3.42
CA ASN A 262 8.29 -10.32 2.31
C ASN A 262 6.90 -9.71 2.50
N LYS A 263 6.22 -9.93 3.64
CA LYS A 263 4.86 -9.42 3.93
C LYS A 263 3.82 -9.86 2.89
N LEU A 264 3.85 -11.14 2.51
CA LEU A 264 3.02 -11.70 1.44
C LEU A 264 1.89 -12.61 1.95
N ALA A 265 1.79 -12.88 3.24
CA ALA A 265 0.72 -13.69 3.79
C ALA A 265 -0.63 -12.95 3.73
N LEU A 266 -1.70 -13.68 3.43
CA LEU A 266 -3.08 -13.20 3.63
C LEU A 266 -3.45 -13.31 5.11
N ASN A 267 -2.61 -12.72 5.95
CA ASN A 267 -2.67 -12.65 7.39
C ASN A 267 -2.22 -11.24 7.81
N LEU A 268 -3.10 -10.47 8.41
CA LEU A 268 -2.78 -9.09 8.79
C LEU A 268 -1.77 -9.00 9.95
N LEU A 269 -1.60 -10.07 10.73
CA LEU A 269 -0.53 -10.14 11.71
C LEU A 269 0.85 -10.11 11.07
N ASN A 270 0.96 -10.49 9.78
CA ASN A 270 2.21 -10.39 9.04
C ASN A 270 2.68 -8.93 8.84
N ASP A 271 1.80 -7.94 8.92
CA ASP A 271 2.20 -6.53 8.88
C ASP A 271 2.94 -6.08 10.16
N VAL A 272 2.75 -6.82 11.26
CA VAL A 272 3.31 -6.51 12.59
C VAL A 272 4.43 -7.46 13.00
N PHE A 273 4.42 -8.70 12.51
CA PHE A 273 5.40 -9.73 12.81
C PHE A 273 6.09 -10.23 11.53
N ASP A 274 7.36 -10.63 11.65
CA ASP A 274 8.17 -11.16 10.55
C ASP A 274 8.48 -12.66 10.71
N SER A 275 7.87 -13.29 11.69
CA SER A 275 8.16 -14.68 12.05
C SER A 275 7.32 -15.67 11.24
N VAL A 276 7.79 -16.92 11.15
CA VAL A 276 7.15 -17.99 10.37
C VAL A 276 5.72 -18.26 10.82
N GLU A 277 5.41 -18.03 12.10
CA GLU A 277 4.09 -18.25 12.69
C GLU A 277 2.98 -17.42 12.05
N VAL A 278 3.31 -16.33 11.37
CA VAL A 278 2.33 -15.48 10.65
C VAL A 278 2.36 -15.66 9.13
N GLY A 279 3.20 -16.55 8.61
CA GLY A 279 3.36 -16.78 7.18
C GLY A 279 2.15 -17.43 6.49
N TYR A 280 1.21 -18.02 7.23
CA TYR A 280 0.02 -18.70 6.69
C TYR A 280 -1.12 -17.74 6.32
N ASP A 281 -2.16 -18.24 5.65
CA ASP A 281 -3.20 -17.46 5.00
C ASP A 281 -4.60 -17.69 5.60
N PRO A 282 -4.93 -17.16 6.79
CA PRO A 282 -6.21 -17.39 7.46
C PRO A 282 -7.36 -16.52 6.92
N LEU A 283 -7.08 -15.52 6.06
CA LEU A 283 -8.06 -14.56 5.60
C LEU A 283 -9.24 -15.24 4.89
N TYR A 284 -10.47 -14.93 5.28
CA TYR A 284 -11.71 -15.37 4.65
C TYR A 284 -12.73 -14.23 4.59
N LEU A 285 -13.82 -14.40 3.88
CA LEU A 285 -14.91 -13.41 3.84
C LEU A 285 -15.71 -13.43 5.15
N PRO A 286 -16.24 -12.31 5.60
CA PRO A 286 -17.21 -12.28 6.69
C PRO A 286 -18.52 -12.98 6.27
N SER A 287 -19.36 -13.31 7.26
CA SER A 287 -20.72 -13.73 6.98
C SER A 287 -21.47 -12.64 6.21
N MET A 288 -22.25 -13.06 5.21
CA MET A 288 -23.00 -12.16 4.34
C MET A 288 -24.49 -12.40 4.47
N SER A 289 -25.28 -11.34 4.38
CA SER A 289 -26.74 -11.41 4.37
C SER A 289 -27.25 -11.97 3.05
N GLU A 290 -28.20 -12.88 3.11
CA GLU A 290 -28.83 -13.53 1.95
C GLU A 290 -30.33 -13.69 2.18
N ASP A 291 -31.10 -13.63 1.10
CA ASP A 291 -32.52 -14.00 1.10
C ASP A 291 -32.67 -15.51 1.42
N ILE A 292 -33.63 -15.91 2.24
CA ILE A 292 -33.82 -17.30 2.74
C ILE A 292 -33.82 -18.35 1.61
N LYS A 293 -34.23 -17.99 0.40
CA LYS A 293 -34.23 -18.86 -0.77
C LYS A 293 -33.02 -18.72 -1.67
N GLY A 294 -32.09 -17.83 -1.34
CA GLY A 294 -30.93 -17.52 -2.16
C GLY A 294 -29.82 -18.58 -2.05
N LYS A 295 -28.93 -18.56 -3.04
CA LYS A 295 -27.66 -19.32 -3.05
C LYS A 295 -26.48 -18.44 -3.51
N LYS A 296 -26.72 -17.15 -3.65
CA LYS A 296 -25.74 -16.21 -4.23
C LYS A 296 -24.48 -16.10 -3.37
N VAL A 297 -24.65 -16.10 -2.06
CA VAL A 297 -23.53 -15.97 -1.10
C VAL A 297 -22.56 -17.15 -1.21
N GLN A 298 -23.04 -18.40 -1.39
CA GLN A 298 -22.16 -19.56 -1.57
C GLN A 298 -21.33 -19.45 -2.85
N TYR A 299 -21.89 -18.89 -3.92
CA TYR A 299 -21.12 -18.65 -5.16
C TYR A 299 -20.03 -17.59 -4.95
N LEU A 300 -20.30 -16.57 -4.15
CA LEU A 300 -19.30 -15.54 -3.79
C LEU A 300 -18.18 -16.11 -2.91
N PHE A 301 -18.50 -16.99 -1.95
CA PHE A 301 -17.48 -17.74 -1.20
C PHE A 301 -16.60 -18.58 -2.13
N GLY A 302 -17.21 -19.31 -3.09
CA GLY A 302 -16.47 -20.10 -4.08
C GLY A 302 -15.53 -19.24 -4.94
N LEU A 303 -16.02 -18.08 -5.39
CA LEU A 303 -15.20 -17.13 -6.17
C LEU A 303 -14.05 -16.55 -5.33
N PHE A 304 -14.29 -16.23 -4.06
CA PHE A 304 -13.23 -15.76 -3.17
C PHE A 304 -12.18 -16.83 -2.91
N ASN A 305 -12.59 -18.09 -2.70
CA ASN A 305 -11.67 -19.21 -2.56
C ASN A 305 -10.76 -19.36 -3.79
N GLN A 306 -11.31 -19.17 -4.99
CA GLN A 306 -10.52 -19.17 -6.23
C GLN A 306 -9.52 -18.00 -6.26
N ILE A 307 -9.94 -16.76 -5.92
CA ILE A 307 -9.08 -15.58 -5.84
C ILE A 307 -7.92 -15.86 -4.88
N LYS A 308 -8.22 -16.36 -3.70
CA LYS A 308 -7.24 -16.69 -2.65
C LYS A 308 -6.26 -17.76 -3.12
N GLN A 309 -6.75 -18.87 -3.69
CA GLN A 309 -5.90 -19.97 -4.15
C GLN A 309 -5.00 -19.54 -5.30
N GLU A 310 -5.48 -18.76 -6.26
CA GLU A 310 -4.65 -18.27 -7.36
C GLU A 310 -3.54 -17.35 -6.87
N TYR A 311 -3.81 -16.46 -5.92
CA TYR A 311 -2.79 -15.63 -5.31
C TYR A 311 -1.71 -16.47 -4.60
N VAL A 312 -2.13 -17.42 -3.76
CA VAL A 312 -1.21 -18.28 -2.99
C VAL A 312 -0.36 -19.14 -3.92
N SER A 313 -0.96 -19.72 -4.96
CA SER A 313 -0.25 -20.54 -5.95
C SER A 313 0.75 -19.70 -6.76
N ALA A 314 0.36 -18.51 -7.18
CA ALA A 314 1.24 -17.60 -7.90
C ALA A 314 2.43 -17.14 -7.04
N ARG A 315 2.20 -16.85 -5.76
CA ARG A 315 3.24 -16.52 -4.79
C ARG A 315 4.25 -17.67 -4.64
N PHE A 316 3.78 -18.91 -4.62
CA PHE A 316 4.66 -20.09 -4.57
C PHE A 316 5.51 -20.23 -5.83
N LEU A 317 4.92 -19.97 -7.01
CA LEU A 317 5.70 -19.97 -8.28
C LEU A 317 6.81 -18.91 -8.26
N ALA A 318 6.58 -17.73 -7.67
CA ALA A 318 7.62 -16.72 -7.50
C ALA A 318 8.74 -17.24 -6.57
N TYR A 319 8.37 -17.80 -5.41
CA TYR A 319 9.33 -18.39 -4.48
C TYR A 319 10.23 -19.43 -5.15
N GLU A 320 9.61 -20.39 -5.84
CA GLU A 320 10.38 -21.40 -6.58
C GLU A 320 11.27 -20.76 -7.65
N GLY A 321 10.74 -19.82 -8.44
CA GLY A 321 11.46 -19.16 -9.51
C GLY A 321 12.70 -18.40 -9.03
N PHE A 322 12.59 -17.67 -7.92
CA PHE A 322 13.71 -16.94 -7.30
C PHE A 322 14.77 -17.86 -6.67
N ASN A 323 14.40 -19.08 -6.28
CA ASN A 323 15.31 -20.01 -5.62
C ASN A 323 16.00 -21.02 -6.57
N ILE A 324 15.69 -21.03 -7.85
CA ILE A 324 16.39 -21.87 -8.84
C ILE A 324 17.73 -21.23 -9.17
N LYS A 325 18.81 -21.77 -8.59
CA LYS A 325 20.19 -21.26 -8.79
C LYS A 325 20.96 -21.99 -9.89
N GLU A 326 20.60 -23.24 -10.15
CA GLU A 326 21.27 -24.11 -11.12
C GLU A 326 20.35 -24.39 -12.30
N PRO A 327 20.89 -24.63 -13.51
CA PRO A 327 20.06 -25.03 -14.64
C PRO A 327 19.26 -26.29 -14.31
N HIS A 328 17.94 -26.13 -14.35
CA HIS A 328 17.01 -27.22 -14.11
C HIS A 328 17.19 -28.32 -15.18
N PHE A 329 16.89 -29.58 -14.84
CA PHE A 329 17.08 -30.68 -15.79
C PHE A 329 16.30 -30.47 -17.11
N SER A 330 15.15 -29.80 -17.08
CA SER A 330 14.34 -29.47 -18.27
C SER A 330 15.03 -28.47 -19.20
N ASP A 331 15.95 -27.65 -18.69
CA ASP A 331 16.64 -26.63 -19.48
C ASP A 331 17.95 -27.15 -20.10
N LYS A 332 18.49 -28.24 -19.55
CA LYS A 332 19.83 -28.78 -19.97
C LYS A 332 19.93 -29.18 -21.44
N MET A 333 18.80 -29.55 -22.07
CA MET A 333 18.75 -29.94 -23.48
C MET A 333 18.11 -28.89 -24.39
N VAL A 334 17.96 -27.66 -23.90
CA VAL A 334 17.45 -26.52 -24.69
C VAL A 334 18.63 -25.72 -25.21
N TYR A 335 18.85 -25.76 -26.52
CA TYR A 335 19.94 -25.03 -27.17
C TYR A 335 19.47 -23.64 -27.60
N LEU A 336 20.00 -22.62 -26.96
CA LEU A 336 19.68 -21.22 -27.26
C LEU A 336 20.88 -20.53 -27.91
N ILE A 337 20.61 -19.58 -28.81
CA ILE A 337 21.65 -18.77 -29.45
C ILE A 337 22.12 -17.70 -28.46
N ASN A 338 23.43 -17.57 -28.29
CA ASN A 338 24.01 -16.48 -27.48
C ASN A 338 23.85 -15.14 -28.20
N THR A 339 23.17 -14.21 -27.60
CA THR A 339 22.88 -12.87 -28.11
C THR A 339 23.88 -11.81 -27.61
N LEU A 340 24.89 -12.20 -26.83
CA LEU A 340 25.99 -11.37 -26.30
C LEU A 340 25.56 -10.23 -25.36
N ASP A 341 24.30 -10.20 -24.94
CA ASP A 341 23.74 -9.24 -24.01
C ASP A 341 23.23 -9.92 -22.71
N TYR A 342 23.63 -11.18 -22.51
CA TYR A 342 23.47 -11.96 -21.29
C TYR A 342 22.03 -12.05 -20.73
N PRO A 343 21.02 -12.38 -21.56
CA PRO A 343 19.68 -12.60 -21.04
C PRO A 343 19.61 -13.91 -20.25
N ILE A 344 18.80 -13.90 -19.19
CA ILE A 344 18.55 -15.10 -18.38
C ILE A 344 17.33 -15.84 -18.95
N TYR A 345 17.53 -17.11 -19.27
CA TYR A 345 16.48 -18.02 -19.68
C TYR A 345 16.43 -19.22 -18.74
N GLY A 346 15.30 -19.92 -18.70
CA GLY A 346 15.11 -21.15 -17.94
C GLY A 346 13.79 -21.17 -17.18
N ILE A 347 13.46 -22.34 -16.64
CA ILE A 347 12.18 -22.59 -15.95
C ILE A 347 11.97 -21.66 -14.75
N GLY A 348 13.03 -21.22 -14.07
CA GLY A 348 12.93 -20.27 -12.98
C GLY A 348 12.29 -18.94 -13.44
N ILE A 349 12.81 -18.38 -14.53
CA ILE A 349 12.27 -17.16 -15.13
C ILE A 349 10.82 -17.35 -15.60
N GLU A 350 10.52 -18.49 -16.23
CA GLU A 350 9.16 -18.77 -16.72
C GLU A 350 8.16 -18.96 -15.55
N LYS A 351 8.58 -19.51 -14.40
CA LYS A 351 7.75 -19.56 -13.17
C LYS A 351 7.45 -18.15 -12.67
N ILE A 352 8.42 -17.24 -12.65
CA ILE A 352 8.21 -15.85 -12.24
C ILE A 352 7.26 -15.13 -13.23
N LYS A 353 7.43 -15.35 -14.55
CA LYS A 353 6.50 -14.83 -15.56
C LYS A 353 5.08 -15.37 -15.38
N ALA A 354 4.94 -16.66 -15.07
CA ALA A 354 3.64 -17.29 -14.78
C ALA A 354 3.00 -16.68 -13.52
N CYS A 355 3.79 -16.49 -12.45
CA CYS A 355 3.34 -15.76 -11.27
C CYS A 355 2.82 -14.37 -11.64
N TYR A 356 3.58 -13.61 -12.38
CA TYR A 356 3.24 -12.25 -12.74
C TYR A 356 1.90 -12.15 -13.48
N ARG A 357 1.68 -13.04 -14.47
CA ARG A 357 0.40 -13.15 -15.21
C ARG A 357 -0.77 -13.51 -14.30
N ALA A 358 -0.58 -14.54 -13.47
CA ALA A 358 -1.60 -15.04 -12.57
C ALA A 358 -2.02 -13.97 -11.55
N VAL A 359 -1.04 -13.34 -10.89
CA VAL A 359 -1.30 -12.29 -9.89
C VAL A 359 -1.99 -11.08 -10.52
N TYR A 360 -1.56 -10.66 -11.71
CA TYR A 360 -2.19 -9.54 -12.39
C TYR A 360 -3.66 -9.82 -12.74
N SER A 361 -3.99 -11.08 -13.11
CA SER A 361 -5.37 -11.48 -13.42
C SER A 361 -6.31 -11.49 -12.20
N VAL A 362 -5.75 -11.56 -10.98
CA VAL A 362 -6.55 -11.50 -9.73
C VAL A 362 -7.32 -10.19 -9.61
N PHE A 363 -6.78 -9.07 -10.10
CA PHE A 363 -7.50 -7.80 -10.10
C PHE A 363 -8.83 -7.89 -10.87
N ASP A 364 -8.85 -8.56 -12.02
CA ASP A 364 -10.08 -8.71 -12.80
C ASP A 364 -11.10 -9.63 -12.11
N LYS A 365 -10.63 -10.64 -11.35
CA LYS A 365 -11.52 -11.51 -10.55
C LYS A 365 -12.10 -10.77 -9.34
N ILE A 366 -11.32 -9.89 -8.71
CA ILE A 366 -11.84 -9.00 -7.67
C ILE A 366 -12.92 -8.09 -8.25
N ALA A 367 -12.69 -7.52 -9.44
CA ALA A 367 -13.70 -6.71 -10.10
C ALA A 367 -14.98 -7.50 -10.43
N PHE A 368 -14.82 -8.74 -10.87
CA PHE A 368 -15.97 -9.64 -11.11
C PHE A 368 -16.73 -9.91 -9.81
N PHE A 369 -16.03 -10.20 -8.71
CA PHE A 369 -16.65 -10.39 -7.39
C PHE A 369 -17.44 -9.16 -6.96
N LEU A 370 -16.86 -7.98 -7.04
CA LEU A 370 -17.51 -6.73 -6.64
C LEU A 370 -18.72 -6.41 -7.51
N ASN A 371 -18.64 -6.69 -8.83
CA ASN A 371 -19.77 -6.52 -9.73
C ASN A 371 -20.97 -7.39 -9.34
N GLU A 372 -20.72 -8.65 -8.97
CA GLU A 372 -21.78 -9.58 -8.55
C GLU A 372 -22.29 -9.24 -7.14
N TYR A 373 -21.39 -8.89 -6.21
CA TYR A 373 -21.76 -8.59 -4.81
C TYR A 373 -22.60 -7.32 -4.70
N PHE A 374 -22.17 -6.23 -5.33
CA PHE A 374 -22.88 -4.94 -5.32
C PHE A 374 -23.95 -4.80 -6.40
N GLU A 375 -24.19 -5.83 -7.21
CA GLU A 375 -25.19 -5.84 -8.28
C GLU A 375 -25.04 -4.68 -9.28
N ILE A 376 -23.79 -4.33 -9.65
CA ILE A 376 -23.48 -3.16 -10.49
C ILE A 376 -24.04 -3.33 -11.91
N GLY A 377 -24.18 -4.58 -12.38
CA GLY A 377 -24.82 -4.89 -13.66
C GLY A 377 -23.90 -4.74 -14.87
N ILE A 378 -22.57 -4.72 -14.69
CA ILE A 378 -21.63 -4.78 -15.82
C ILE A 378 -21.64 -6.20 -16.39
N LYS A 379 -21.74 -6.32 -17.73
CA LYS A 379 -21.78 -7.64 -18.40
C LYS A 379 -20.52 -8.45 -18.12
N LYS A 380 -20.68 -9.75 -17.88
CA LYS A 380 -19.59 -10.69 -17.50
C LYS A 380 -18.43 -10.76 -18.49
N ASN A 381 -18.69 -10.55 -19.77
CA ASN A 381 -17.66 -10.61 -20.82
C ASN A 381 -16.83 -9.32 -20.99
N ILE A 382 -17.18 -8.23 -20.28
CA ILE A 382 -16.48 -6.95 -20.35
C ILE A 382 -16.04 -6.43 -18.98
N ILE A 383 -16.40 -7.14 -17.90
CA ILE A 383 -15.97 -6.76 -16.56
C ILE A 383 -14.48 -6.97 -16.41
N GLY A 384 -13.84 -6.02 -15.79
CA GLY A 384 -12.45 -6.06 -15.38
C GLY A 384 -12.17 -4.90 -14.44
N TYR A 385 -11.03 -4.93 -13.80
CA TYR A 385 -10.67 -3.95 -12.78
C TYR A 385 -10.73 -2.50 -13.30
N VAL A 386 -10.24 -2.31 -14.53
CA VAL A 386 -10.33 -1.01 -15.22
C VAL A 386 -11.76 -0.57 -15.40
N ARG A 387 -12.61 -1.47 -15.92
CA ARG A 387 -13.99 -1.12 -16.24
C ARG A 387 -14.80 -0.79 -14.99
N LEU A 388 -14.56 -1.50 -13.91
CA LEU A 388 -15.25 -1.33 -12.63
C LEU A 388 -15.03 0.07 -12.04
N PHE A 389 -13.77 0.53 -12.07
CA PHE A 389 -13.34 1.77 -11.42
C PHE A 389 -13.19 2.95 -12.37
N SER A 390 -13.54 2.79 -13.65
CA SER A 390 -13.60 3.90 -14.60
C SER A 390 -14.98 4.55 -14.64
N PRO A 391 -15.06 5.85 -14.97
CA PRO A 391 -16.33 6.52 -15.20
C PRO A 391 -17.18 5.81 -16.28
N ASP A 392 -18.47 5.71 -16.05
CA ASP A 392 -19.42 5.13 -17.00
C ASP A 392 -20.18 6.25 -17.72
N LYS A 393 -19.92 6.42 -19.03
CA LYS A 393 -20.58 7.43 -19.87
C LYS A 393 -22.10 7.31 -19.86
N ASN A 394 -22.63 6.07 -19.74
CA ASN A 394 -24.07 5.84 -19.66
C ASN A 394 -24.68 6.21 -18.29
N ALA A 395 -23.84 6.50 -17.30
CA ALA A 395 -24.23 6.89 -15.95
C ALA A 395 -23.70 8.30 -15.60
N ASN A 396 -23.68 9.21 -16.58
CA ASN A 396 -23.21 10.59 -16.41
C ASN A 396 -21.77 10.64 -15.85
N ASP A 397 -20.89 9.79 -16.38
CA ASP A 397 -19.48 9.67 -15.99
C ASP A 397 -19.23 9.33 -14.51
N LYS A 398 -20.24 8.76 -13.84
CA LYS A 398 -20.09 8.29 -12.47
C LYS A 398 -19.38 6.95 -12.42
N ILE A 399 -18.64 6.74 -11.34
CA ILE A 399 -18.07 5.42 -11.00
C ILE A 399 -19.14 4.69 -10.19
N ARG A 400 -19.95 3.86 -10.86
CA ARG A 400 -21.15 3.25 -10.29
C ARG A 400 -20.91 2.58 -8.94
N ILE A 401 -19.82 1.82 -8.81
CA ILE A 401 -19.53 1.12 -7.57
C ILE A 401 -19.33 2.09 -6.39
N LEU A 402 -18.71 3.25 -6.60
CA LEU A 402 -18.52 4.26 -5.55
C LEU A 402 -19.82 4.99 -5.20
N ASP A 403 -20.73 5.12 -6.17
CA ASP A 403 -22.04 5.72 -5.91
C ASP A 403 -22.96 4.77 -5.12
N ILE A 404 -22.84 3.44 -5.35
CA ILE A 404 -23.62 2.42 -4.63
C ILE A 404 -23.11 2.26 -3.19
N ALA A 405 -21.80 2.21 -3.03
CA ALA A 405 -21.14 1.96 -1.74
C ALA A 405 -20.57 3.26 -1.11
N GLU A 406 -21.42 4.29 -1.01
CA GLU A 406 -21.05 5.65 -0.64
C GLU A 406 -20.30 5.78 0.70
N ASN A 407 -20.61 4.90 1.67
CA ASN A 407 -20.03 4.92 3.02
C ASN A 407 -19.01 3.80 3.24
N ASN A 408 -18.53 3.18 2.15
CA ASN A 408 -17.61 2.05 2.18
C ASN A 408 -16.16 2.51 1.97
N TYR A 409 -15.49 2.86 3.07
CA TYR A 409 -14.14 3.43 3.06
C TYR A 409 -13.06 2.48 2.51
N PRO A 410 -13.07 1.16 2.82
CA PRO A 410 -12.16 0.21 2.18
C PRO A 410 -12.32 0.12 0.67
N LEU A 411 -13.53 0.23 0.15
CA LEU A 411 -13.79 0.25 -1.29
C LEU A 411 -13.23 1.50 -1.96
N PHE A 412 -13.28 2.64 -1.26
CA PHE A 412 -12.61 3.86 -1.70
C PHE A 412 -11.08 3.68 -1.74
N GLY A 413 -10.50 3.00 -0.75
CA GLY A 413 -9.09 2.61 -0.75
C GLY A 413 -8.73 1.74 -1.97
N MET A 414 -9.62 0.83 -2.37
CA MET A 414 -9.44 0.00 -3.57
C MET A 414 -9.48 0.83 -4.87
N TRP A 415 -10.30 1.85 -4.94
CA TRP A 415 -10.29 2.79 -6.07
C TRP A 415 -8.96 3.55 -6.17
N TRP A 416 -8.39 3.99 -5.06
CA TRP A 416 -7.06 4.61 -5.03
C TRP A 416 -5.95 3.62 -5.42
N LEU A 417 -6.05 2.37 -4.96
CA LEU A 417 -5.15 1.31 -5.41
C LEU A 417 -5.25 1.09 -6.92
N PHE A 418 -6.48 1.12 -7.48
CA PHE A 418 -6.69 1.06 -8.92
C PHE A 418 -5.98 2.19 -9.67
N LYS A 419 -6.03 3.41 -9.14
CA LYS A 419 -5.34 4.56 -9.73
C LYS A 419 -3.82 4.38 -9.77
N ASP A 420 -3.25 3.85 -8.70
CA ASP A 420 -1.84 3.48 -8.68
C ASP A 420 -1.51 2.42 -9.74
N VAL A 421 -2.32 1.36 -9.82
CA VAL A 421 -2.11 0.24 -10.76
C VAL A 421 -2.21 0.70 -12.23
N ARG A 422 -3.04 1.67 -12.54
CA ARG A 422 -3.30 2.09 -13.94
C ARG A 422 -2.71 3.42 -14.34
N ASN A 423 -2.27 4.23 -13.39
CA ASN A 423 -1.77 5.59 -13.67
C ASN A 423 -2.72 6.38 -14.61
N ILE A 424 -4.03 6.29 -14.33
CA ILE A 424 -5.07 6.95 -15.14
C ILE A 424 -5.46 8.24 -14.42
N ASN A 425 -5.12 9.37 -15.03
CA ASN A 425 -5.65 10.66 -14.66
C ASN A 425 -6.96 10.90 -15.42
N ILE A 426 -8.01 11.26 -14.71
CA ILE A 426 -9.32 11.54 -15.27
C ILE A 426 -9.57 13.04 -15.14
N ASN A 427 -9.93 13.70 -16.24
CA ASN A 427 -10.33 15.10 -16.25
C ASN A 427 -11.68 15.27 -15.52
N GLU A 428 -12.02 16.51 -15.19
CA GLU A 428 -13.32 16.86 -14.57
C GLU A 428 -14.52 16.43 -15.45
N ASP A 429 -14.33 16.36 -16.76
CA ASP A 429 -15.33 15.89 -17.74
C ASP A 429 -15.39 14.36 -17.86
N GLY A 430 -14.66 13.61 -17.01
CA GLY A 430 -14.63 12.15 -17.04
C GLY A 430 -13.75 11.53 -18.14
N THR A 431 -13.08 12.35 -18.96
CA THR A 431 -12.15 11.85 -19.98
C THR A 431 -10.78 11.53 -19.41
N VAL A 432 -10.06 10.58 -20.04
CA VAL A 432 -8.70 10.23 -19.62
C VAL A 432 -7.73 11.35 -20.00
N ASN A 433 -7.09 11.96 -19.02
CA ASN A 433 -6.08 12.96 -19.25
C ASN A 433 -4.74 12.33 -19.61
N LYS A 434 -4.42 12.30 -20.90
CA LYS A 434 -3.14 11.78 -21.41
C LYS A 434 -1.96 12.73 -21.20
N LYS A 435 -2.22 13.99 -20.79
CA LYS A 435 -1.23 15.05 -20.63
C LYS A 435 -1.09 15.57 -19.21
N ALA A 436 -1.63 14.84 -18.21
CA ALA A 436 -1.59 15.32 -16.83
C ALA A 436 -0.15 15.62 -16.38
N GLU A 437 -0.02 16.74 -15.70
CA GLU A 437 1.23 17.27 -15.16
C GLU A 437 1.91 16.29 -14.19
N TYR A 438 1.11 15.46 -13.50
CA TYR A 438 1.54 14.50 -12.49
C TYR A 438 1.62 13.06 -13.01
N LYS A 439 2.18 12.84 -14.21
CA LYS A 439 2.28 11.51 -14.84
C LYS A 439 3.07 10.44 -14.05
N HIS A 440 3.83 10.85 -13.05
CA HIS A 440 4.75 10.00 -12.30
C HIS A 440 4.21 9.60 -10.93
N ILE A 441 2.91 9.32 -10.83
CA ILE A 441 2.27 9.01 -9.55
C ILE A 441 2.86 7.76 -8.89
N ASP A 442 3.20 6.75 -9.67
CA ASP A 442 4.00 5.61 -9.21
C ASP A 442 4.90 5.08 -10.31
N ASN A 443 6.20 5.32 -10.17
CA ASN A 443 7.20 4.82 -11.11
C ASN A 443 7.22 3.28 -11.14
N VAL A 444 7.00 2.64 -9.98
CA VAL A 444 6.96 1.18 -9.83
C VAL A 444 5.78 0.58 -10.60
N MET A 445 4.57 1.14 -10.45
CA MET A 445 3.39 0.63 -11.15
C MET A 445 3.45 0.87 -12.66
N THR A 446 4.04 1.96 -13.08
CA THR A 446 4.33 2.20 -14.50
C THR A 446 5.26 1.11 -15.05
N LYS A 447 6.32 0.76 -14.32
CA LYS A 447 7.23 -0.33 -14.67
C LYS A 447 6.50 -1.69 -14.69
N ILE A 448 5.68 -1.98 -13.68
CA ILE A 448 4.86 -3.21 -13.63
C ILE A 448 3.97 -3.33 -14.88
N SER A 449 3.29 -2.26 -15.27
CA SER A 449 2.45 -2.25 -16.47
C SER A 449 3.25 -2.43 -17.76
N LYS A 450 4.44 -1.83 -17.86
CA LYS A 450 5.35 -2.01 -19.01
C LYS A 450 5.83 -3.45 -19.12
N VAL A 451 6.26 -4.05 -18.00
CA VAL A 451 6.66 -5.47 -17.93
C VAL A 451 5.52 -6.38 -18.38
N ARG A 452 4.31 -6.16 -17.84
CA ARG A 452 3.12 -6.94 -18.25
C ARG A 452 2.85 -6.83 -19.75
N ASN A 453 2.87 -5.61 -20.28
CA ASN A 453 2.62 -5.41 -21.71
C ASN A 453 3.70 -6.04 -22.58
N ALA A 454 4.97 -5.98 -22.18
CA ALA A 454 6.06 -6.64 -22.88
C ALA A 454 5.92 -8.18 -22.85
N MET A 455 5.45 -8.76 -21.74
CA MET A 455 5.20 -10.21 -21.64
C MET A 455 4.03 -10.70 -22.51
N GLU A 456 2.97 -9.88 -22.65
CA GLU A 456 1.73 -10.31 -23.32
C GLU A 456 1.70 -9.95 -24.82
N HIS A 457 2.27 -8.80 -25.16
CA HIS A 457 2.11 -8.21 -26.49
C HIS A 457 3.42 -7.80 -27.15
N GLY A 458 4.56 -8.07 -26.52
CA GLY A 458 5.86 -7.63 -26.96
C GLY A 458 6.96 -8.63 -26.69
N TYR A 459 8.14 -8.11 -26.37
CA TYR A 459 9.33 -8.88 -26.05
C TYR A 459 9.94 -8.38 -24.75
N LEU A 460 9.92 -9.22 -23.70
CA LEU A 460 10.56 -8.97 -22.41
C LEU A 460 11.90 -9.70 -22.36
N LYS A 461 12.98 -8.97 -22.14
CA LYS A 461 14.33 -9.50 -21.94
C LYS A 461 14.78 -9.22 -20.51
N ILE A 462 15.04 -10.27 -19.74
CA ILE A 462 15.54 -10.19 -18.37
C ILE A 462 17.04 -10.47 -18.41
N LEU A 463 17.83 -9.51 -17.93
CA LEU A 463 19.28 -9.52 -18.01
C LEU A 463 19.90 -9.85 -16.65
N ASP A 464 21.07 -10.50 -16.67
CA ASP A 464 21.81 -10.78 -15.45
C ASP A 464 22.19 -9.47 -14.73
N THR A 465 22.05 -9.47 -13.41
CA THR A 465 22.35 -8.29 -12.55
C THR A 465 23.81 -7.85 -12.68
N HIS A 466 24.73 -8.79 -12.97
CA HIS A 466 26.15 -8.46 -13.18
C HIS A 466 26.41 -7.62 -14.43
N CYS A 467 25.42 -7.49 -15.32
CA CYS A 467 25.52 -6.71 -16.55
C CYS A 467 25.03 -5.26 -16.38
N LYS A 468 25.06 -4.70 -15.15
CA LYS A 468 24.61 -3.31 -14.89
C LYS A 468 25.26 -2.27 -15.80
N GLU A 469 26.50 -2.50 -16.23
CA GLU A 469 27.21 -1.62 -17.17
C GLU A 469 26.53 -1.53 -18.55
N LEU A 470 25.81 -2.58 -18.96
CA LEU A 470 25.06 -2.57 -20.23
C LEU A 470 23.86 -1.61 -20.20
N PHE A 471 23.33 -1.33 -19.00
CA PHE A 471 22.23 -0.37 -18.82
C PHE A 471 22.69 1.08 -18.88
N ILE A 472 24.00 1.35 -18.70
CA ILE A 472 24.60 2.67 -18.82
C ILE A 472 24.85 3.00 -20.29
N ASP A 473 25.25 2.01 -21.10
CA ASP A 473 25.43 2.17 -22.55
C ASP A 473 24.24 1.58 -23.32
N ASP A 474 23.23 2.43 -23.55
CA ASP A 474 21.97 2.09 -24.24
C ASP A 474 22.19 1.55 -25.66
N SER A 475 23.40 1.73 -26.24
CA SER A 475 23.77 1.25 -27.58
C SER A 475 23.87 -0.28 -27.67
N ARG A 476 24.10 -0.96 -26.55
CA ARG A 476 24.25 -2.43 -26.47
C ARG A 476 22.95 -3.15 -26.18
N LEU A 477 21.92 -2.44 -25.72
CA LEU A 477 20.64 -3.05 -25.39
C LEU A 477 19.83 -3.36 -26.65
N ASP A 478 19.10 -4.47 -26.60
CA ASP A 478 18.14 -4.82 -27.66
C ASP A 478 16.98 -3.82 -27.67
N LYS A 479 16.93 -3.01 -28.74
CA LYS A 479 15.90 -1.95 -28.91
C LYS A 479 14.51 -2.50 -29.23
N LEU A 480 14.40 -3.78 -29.59
CA LEU A 480 13.11 -4.44 -29.83
C LEU A 480 12.49 -4.94 -28.53
N ALA A 481 13.30 -5.12 -27.49
CA ALA A 481 12.87 -5.66 -26.20
C ALA A 481 12.64 -4.56 -25.16
N TYR A 482 11.75 -4.85 -24.20
CA TYR A 482 11.77 -4.19 -22.91
C TYR A 482 12.82 -4.90 -22.02
N ASN A 483 13.94 -4.23 -21.82
CA ASN A 483 15.06 -4.77 -21.06
C ASN A 483 14.89 -4.43 -19.57
N ILE A 484 15.13 -5.41 -18.68
CA ILE A 484 15.07 -5.24 -17.24
C ILE A 484 16.11 -6.14 -16.56
N SER A 485 16.75 -5.66 -15.49
CA SER A 485 17.62 -6.50 -14.68
C SER A 485 16.80 -7.53 -13.90
N PHE A 486 17.41 -8.69 -13.58
CA PHE A 486 16.75 -9.70 -12.75
C PHE A 486 16.37 -9.14 -11.38
N GLU A 487 17.24 -8.34 -10.77
CA GLU A 487 17.00 -7.70 -9.48
C GLU A 487 15.76 -6.77 -9.51
N ASP A 488 15.64 -5.92 -10.54
CA ASP A 488 14.49 -5.06 -10.72
C ASP A 488 13.21 -5.86 -11.01
N TYR A 489 13.34 -6.94 -11.79
CA TYR A 489 12.21 -7.82 -12.08
C TYR A 489 11.71 -8.54 -10.82
N GLU A 490 12.62 -8.98 -9.94
CA GLU A 490 12.30 -9.55 -8.64
C GLU A 490 11.56 -8.52 -7.76
N LYS A 491 12.13 -7.31 -7.61
CA LYS A 491 11.52 -6.21 -6.86
C LYS A 491 10.10 -5.89 -7.36
N LEU A 492 9.92 -5.78 -8.68
CA LEU A 492 8.61 -5.51 -9.27
C LEU A 492 7.60 -6.65 -9.06
N THR A 493 8.06 -7.90 -9.11
CA THR A 493 7.20 -9.07 -8.87
C THR A 493 6.73 -9.10 -7.41
N LEU A 494 7.62 -8.88 -6.45
CA LEU A 494 7.27 -8.80 -5.03
C LEU A 494 6.31 -7.63 -4.77
N GLN A 495 6.54 -6.49 -5.40
CA GLN A 495 5.66 -5.33 -5.26
C GLN A 495 4.26 -5.61 -5.85
N LEU A 496 4.18 -6.27 -7.01
CA LEU A 496 2.89 -6.68 -7.58
C LEU A 496 2.13 -7.64 -6.65
N LEU A 497 2.82 -8.62 -6.06
CA LEU A 497 2.24 -9.51 -5.05
C LEU A 497 1.67 -8.73 -3.85
N LYS A 498 2.38 -7.73 -3.35
CA LYS A 498 1.91 -6.86 -2.26
C LYS A 498 0.68 -6.04 -2.65
N TYR A 499 0.62 -5.48 -3.86
CA TYR A 499 -0.56 -4.75 -4.35
C TYR A 499 -1.79 -5.65 -4.44
N VAL A 500 -1.63 -6.87 -4.94
CA VAL A 500 -2.75 -7.82 -5.03
C VAL A 500 -3.17 -8.32 -3.64
N ARG A 501 -2.21 -8.55 -2.72
CA ARG A 501 -2.51 -8.82 -1.31
C ARG A 501 -3.38 -7.71 -0.70
N GLU A 502 -2.98 -6.45 -0.87
CA GLU A 502 -3.75 -5.31 -0.40
C GLU A 502 -5.16 -5.28 -1.00
N ALA A 503 -5.29 -5.52 -2.31
CA ALA A 503 -6.59 -5.59 -2.98
C ALA A 503 -7.50 -6.68 -2.41
N ILE A 504 -6.96 -7.87 -2.11
CA ILE A 504 -7.73 -8.98 -1.49
C ILE A 504 -8.18 -8.59 -0.07
N VAL A 505 -7.31 -7.97 0.73
CA VAL A 505 -7.68 -7.50 2.07
C VAL A 505 -8.75 -6.41 2.01
N LEU A 506 -8.58 -5.43 1.11
CA LEU A 506 -9.57 -4.37 0.91
C LEU A 506 -10.92 -4.92 0.41
N LEU A 507 -10.91 -5.99 -0.41
CA LEU A 507 -12.13 -6.70 -0.81
C LEU A 507 -12.88 -7.24 0.43
N VAL A 508 -12.17 -7.95 1.32
CA VAL A 508 -12.76 -8.53 2.54
C VAL A 508 -13.31 -7.42 3.44
N PHE A 509 -12.57 -6.34 3.63
CA PHE A 509 -13.03 -5.20 4.44
C PHE A 509 -14.19 -4.44 3.80
N SER A 510 -14.23 -4.36 2.47
CA SER A 510 -15.36 -3.75 1.75
C SER A 510 -16.65 -4.54 1.95
N VAL A 511 -16.56 -5.87 1.89
CA VAL A 511 -17.70 -6.74 2.18
C VAL A 511 -18.14 -6.61 3.64
N LYS A 512 -17.18 -6.66 4.59
CA LYS A 512 -17.50 -6.49 6.02
C LYS A 512 -18.23 -5.17 6.28
N ARG A 513 -17.69 -4.06 5.76
CA ARG A 513 -18.29 -2.74 5.96
C ARG A 513 -19.70 -2.66 5.38
N GLU A 514 -19.92 -3.25 4.21
CA GLU A 514 -21.23 -3.28 3.60
C GLU A 514 -22.23 -4.11 4.39
N GLU A 515 -21.81 -5.27 4.91
CA GLU A 515 -22.68 -6.11 5.76
C GLU A 515 -23.02 -5.44 7.09
N GLU A 516 -22.11 -4.65 7.68
CA GLU A 516 -22.40 -3.82 8.87
C GLU A 516 -23.47 -2.76 8.58
N ILE A 517 -23.42 -2.14 7.39
CA ILE A 517 -24.43 -1.18 6.94
C ILE A 517 -25.77 -1.88 6.75
N LYS A 518 -25.79 -3.05 6.10
CA LYS A 518 -27.02 -3.83 5.89
C LYS A 518 -27.61 -4.33 7.21
N GLU A 519 -26.79 -4.71 8.18
CA GLU A 519 -27.25 -5.20 9.49
C GLU A 519 -28.19 -4.21 10.18
N SER A 520 -27.87 -2.91 10.09
CA SER A 520 -28.72 -1.85 10.66
C SER A 520 -30.11 -1.72 9.97
N HIS A 521 -30.27 -2.34 8.79
CA HIS A 521 -31.49 -2.26 7.97
C HIS A 521 -32.05 -3.65 7.61
N ARG A 522 -31.57 -4.73 8.28
CA ARG A 522 -31.94 -6.11 7.96
C ARG A 522 -33.44 -6.35 8.08
N ARG A 523 -34.02 -6.97 7.04
CA ARG A 523 -35.41 -7.37 7.02
C ARG A 523 -35.60 -8.77 7.66
N SER A 524 -36.85 -9.07 8.07
CA SER A 524 -37.18 -10.34 8.74
C SER A 524 -37.03 -11.58 7.84
N ASP A 525 -36.94 -11.40 6.53
CA ASP A 525 -36.79 -12.47 5.51
C ASP A 525 -35.31 -12.68 5.10
N GLU A 526 -34.38 -11.93 5.68
CA GLU A 526 -32.95 -12.06 5.45
C GLU A 526 -32.27 -12.83 6.60
N ILE A 527 -31.37 -13.73 6.24
CA ILE A 527 -30.54 -14.51 7.18
C ILE A 527 -29.06 -14.28 6.89
N LEU A 528 -28.22 -14.54 7.88
CA LEU A 528 -26.78 -14.69 7.64
C LEU A 528 -26.50 -16.05 7.02
N ALA A 529 -25.88 -16.07 5.86
CA ALA A 529 -25.51 -17.31 5.21
C ALA A 529 -24.54 -18.11 6.10
N PRO A 530 -24.77 -19.42 6.30
CA PRO A 530 -23.87 -20.25 7.08
C PRO A 530 -22.52 -20.37 6.39
N MET A 531 -21.45 -20.23 7.17
CA MET A 531 -20.08 -20.36 6.72
C MET A 531 -19.46 -21.60 7.34
N TYR A 532 -18.98 -22.50 6.50
CA TYR A 532 -18.26 -23.71 6.91
C TYR A 532 -16.81 -23.60 6.45
N THR A 533 -15.87 -23.78 7.36
CA THR A 533 -14.43 -23.85 7.01
C THR A 533 -14.05 -25.31 6.86
N ASP A 534 -13.53 -25.68 5.69
CA ASP A 534 -12.90 -26.98 5.50
C ASP A 534 -11.58 -27.02 6.28
N LYS A 535 -11.60 -27.71 7.42
CA LYS A 535 -10.45 -28.26 8.09
C LYS A 535 -10.80 -29.55 8.76
#